data_0933a3af50cbfef8b8de6255ea930826
#
_entry.id   0933a3af50cbfef8b8de6255ea930826
#
_cell.length_a   1.000
_cell.length_b   1.000
_cell.length_c   1.000
_cell.angle_alpha   90.00
_cell.angle_beta   90.00
_cell.angle_gamma   90.00
#
_symmetry.space_group_name_H-M   'P 1'
#
loop_
_entity.id
_entity.type
_entity.pdbx_description
1 polymer ?
#
loop_
_entity_poly.entity_id
_entity_poly.type
_entity_poly.pdbx_seq_one_letter_code
_entity_poly.pdbx_strand_id
1 'polypeptide(L)'
;ERVELERAQNGIETRMIEGLQRLGGFGGVADRLNEYNHYLGTPDYFSKDLARYQGATVTSIRAFAQQQLKPNERVVVYGLPGKPDLGPDVPTPKAEQKGAQAGGEAVNAEAAWRDHPPQPESARPLNLPVPQIFKLENGLTVMYNYRPGLPVVAADLVFDTGSAANPIDKPGVASFTSNMLMQGTATRNATQIADQAALLGARLSSGASADGSSVSTASLTKNFSEALDLVADVVLHPTFPPEEVERRRASRLAALVDDRGNPNRVVSRVGVAVLFGPNHPYGYDNDGTEESIKTMSRDDMMNFWKTHYVPNHAALVVAGDIPMDELKSLAEKEFGSWAKGEPPAPKIGAPEETKARVVIVDRPGAQQTAVRLVQIGVSRSTPDYPALEVMNSELGGLFSSRINMNLREEHGYTYGAGSAFVYRREQGYFLIGGGIRTDVTGPAVAEIFKEVRRMREAPMTADELALAKDSQARSLPGMFETSNEAARALAQIFLYDFPPDYYAQLPGRLSAVSAAEAEEVAKKYLRPDQMILVCVGDRAKIQPQLEKLDLGAIQIRDADAKIIK
;
A
#
# COMPACT_ATOMS: atom_id res chain seq x y z
N GLU A 1 -4.62 -12.72 33.08
CA GLU A 1 -5.50 -13.90 33.18
C GLU A 1 -5.08 -14.98 32.15
N ARG A 2 -5.64 -16.19 32.22
CA ARG A 2 -5.24 -17.30 31.32
C ARG A 2 -5.51 -16.95 29.85
N VAL A 3 -6.65 -16.36 29.55
CA VAL A 3 -7.04 -15.96 28.17
C VAL A 3 -6.11 -14.88 27.61
N GLU A 4 -5.67 -13.95 28.43
CA GLU A 4 -4.69 -12.92 28.01
C GLU A 4 -3.34 -13.53 27.63
N LEU A 5 -2.90 -14.53 28.42
CA LEU A 5 -1.67 -15.26 28.12
C LEU A 5 -1.79 -16.05 26.81
N GLU A 6 -2.89 -16.79 26.64
CA GLU A 6 -3.18 -17.56 25.43
C GLU A 6 -3.21 -16.66 24.18
N ARG A 7 -3.88 -15.50 24.28
CA ARG A 7 -3.87 -14.47 23.22
C ARG A 7 -2.44 -14.02 22.87
N ALA A 8 -1.63 -13.73 23.89
CA ALA A 8 -0.26 -13.30 23.67
C ALA A 8 0.59 -14.41 23.03
N GLN A 9 0.46 -15.66 23.50
CA GLN A 9 1.17 -16.82 22.96
C GLN A 9 0.80 -17.09 21.51
N ASN A 10 -0.50 -17.13 21.17
CA ASN A 10 -0.97 -17.35 19.81
C ASN A 10 -0.51 -16.23 18.86
N GLY A 11 -0.58 -14.96 19.30
CA GLY A 11 -0.11 -13.83 18.50
C GLY A 11 1.42 -13.87 18.26
N ILE A 12 2.22 -14.31 19.23
CA ILE A 12 3.67 -14.47 19.09
C ILE A 12 3.97 -15.64 18.14
N GLU A 13 3.36 -16.79 18.37
CA GLU A 13 3.53 -17.99 17.53
C GLU A 13 3.23 -17.68 16.07
N THR A 14 2.08 -17.04 15.80
CA THR A 14 1.70 -16.65 14.43
C THR A 14 2.75 -15.73 13.81
N ARG A 15 3.15 -14.64 14.48
CA ARG A 15 4.16 -13.72 13.94
C ARG A 15 5.51 -14.39 13.69
N MET A 16 5.94 -15.28 14.59
CA MET A 16 7.21 -16.00 14.43
C MET A 16 7.18 -16.92 13.20
N ILE A 17 6.10 -17.67 13.01
CA ILE A 17 5.94 -18.59 11.87
C ILE A 17 5.73 -17.82 10.57
N GLU A 18 4.89 -16.77 10.56
CA GLU A 18 4.70 -15.92 9.39
C GLU A 18 6.00 -15.26 8.92
N GLY A 19 6.87 -14.86 9.85
CA GLY A 19 8.19 -14.30 9.55
C GLY A 19 9.09 -15.24 8.74
N LEU A 20 8.87 -16.57 8.84
CA LEU A 20 9.62 -17.56 8.06
C LEU A 20 9.25 -17.59 6.58
N GLN A 21 8.16 -16.95 6.17
CA GLN A 21 7.80 -16.83 4.75
C GLN A 21 8.73 -15.89 3.98
N ARG A 22 9.40 -14.94 4.66
CA ARG A 22 10.30 -13.95 4.06
C ARG A 22 11.75 -14.39 4.16
N LEU A 23 12.45 -14.43 3.03
CA LEU A 23 13.87 -14.77 3.01
C LEU A 23 14.74 -13.63 3.53
N GLY A 24 14.49 -12.42 3.07
CA GLY A 24 15.27 -11.23 3.38
C GLY A 24 14.46 -10.15 4.11
N GLY A 25 15.08 -8.98 4.25
CA GLY A 25 14.48 -7.83 4.92
C GLY A 25 14.47 -7.96 6.45
N PHE A 26 14.01 -6.91 7.12
CA PHE A 26 13.92 -6.88 8.59
C PHE A 26 12.90 -7.91 9.10
N GLY A 27 13.35 -8.79 9.99
CA GLY A 27 12.54 -9.86 10.57
C GLY A 27 12.34 -11.08 9.67
N GLY A 28 12.95 -11.14 8.48
CA GLY A 28 12.97 -12.33 7.64
C GLY A 28 13.93 -13.41 8.14
N VAL A 29 14.01 -14.53 7.44
CA VAL A 29 14.83 -15.69 7.85
C VAL A 29 16.29 -15.31 7.99
N ALA A 30 16.87 -14.59 7.02
CA ALA A 30 18.28 -14.18 7.06
C ALA A 30 18.60 -13.27 8.25
N ASP A 31 17.73 -12.30 8.54
CA ASP A 31 17.88 -11.39 9.68
C ASP A 31 17.80 -12.16 11.00
N ARG A 32 16.84 -13.05 11.14
CA ARG A 32 16.66 -13.89 12.34
C ARG A 32 17.80 -14.84 12.59
N LEU A 33 18.32 -15.50 11.54
CA LEU A 33 19.50 -16.36 11.66
C LEU A 33 20.73 -15.58 12.13
N ASN A 34 20.90 -14.36 11.59
CA ASN A 34 21.98 -13.47 12.00
C ASN A 34 21.81 -12.99 13.45
N GLU A 35 20.61 -12.59 13.86
CA GLU A 35 20.29 -12.19 15.23
C GLU A 35 20.60 -13.31 16.24
N TYR A 36 20.14 -14.53 15.97
CA TYR A 36 20.42 -15.68 16.84
C TYR A 36 21.92 -16.00 16.87
N ASN A 37 22.60 -15.97 15.73
CA ASN A 37 24.04 -16.23 15.71
C ASN A 37 24.83 -15.14 16.46
N HIS A 38 24.45 -13.87 16.31
CA HIS A 38 25.13 -12.75 16.97
C HIS A 38 24.93 -12.75 18.48
N TYR A 39 23.70 -12.90 18.95
CA TYR A 39 23.39 -12.77 20.38
C TYR A 39 23.46 -14.10 21.16
N LEU A 40 23.28 -15.25 20.51
CA LEU A 40 23.18 -16.54 21.14
C LEU A 40 24.28 -17.53 20.73
N GLY A 41 25.13 -17.14 19.76
CA GLY A 41 26.23 -17.97 19.26
C GLY A 41 25.79 -19.15 18.39
N THR A 42 24.52 -19.22 17.99
CA THR A 42 24.00 -20.29 17.13
C THR A 42 22.84 -19.78 16.29
N PRO A 43 22.84 -19.95 14.94
CA PRO A 43 21.71 -19.59 14.12
C PRO A 43 20.49 -20.51 14.32
N ASP A 44 20.68 -21.74 14.77
CA ASP A 44 19.62 -22.74 15.01
C ASP A 44 19.02 -22.57 16.41
N TYR A 45 18.19 -21.55 16.58
CA TYR A 45 17.54 -21.28 17.88
C TYR A 45 16.03 -21.11 17.79
N PHE A 46 15.45 -21.06 16.60
CA PHE A 46 14.04 -20.74 16.38
C PHE A 46 13.09 -21.63 17.20
N SER A 47 13.25 -22.95 17.14
CA SER A 47 12.38 -23.89 17.87
C SER A 47 12.50 -23.73 19.39
N LYS A 48 13.69 -23.43 19.89
CA LYS A 48 13.91 -23.18 21.32
C LYS A 48 13.31 -21.86 21.76
N ASP A 49 13.40 -20.83 20.91
CA ASP A 49 12.83 -19.51 21.20
C ASP A 49 11.31 -19.58 21.22
N LEU A 50 10.69 -20.22 20.24
CA LEU A 50 9.24 -20.45 20.21
C LEU A 50 8.77 -21.22 21.46
N ALA A 51 9.48 -22.30 21.85
CA ALA A 51 9.15 -23.07 23.02
C ALA A 51 9.22 -22.26 24.33
N ARG A 52 10.09 -21.24 24.42
CA ARG A 52 10.15 -20.33 25.58
C ARG A 52 8.87 -19.52 25.74
N TYR A 53 8.31 -19.01 24.62
CA TYR A 53 7.03 -18.28 24.66
C TYR A 53 5.87 -19.23 24.97
N GLN A 54 5.82 -20.39 24.36
CA GLN A 54 4.80 -21.41 24.61
C GLN A 54 4.83 -21.94 26.06
N GLY A 55 6.02 -22.04 26.65
CA GLY A 55 6.22 -22.48 28.02
C GLY A 55 5.95 -21.43 29.12
N ALA A 56 5.67 -20.15 28.71
CA ALA A 56 5.35 -19.13 29.69
C ALA A 56 4.02 -19.41 30.39
N THR A 57 3.96 -19.14 31.70
CA THR A 57 2.75 -19.33 32.51
C THR A 57 2.34 -18.03 33.19
N VAL A 58 1.07 -17.93 33.61
CA VAL A 58 0.58 -16.78 34.39
C VAL A 58 1.47 -16.54 35.63
N THR A 59 1.92 -17.61 36.27
CA THR A 59 2.80 -17.52 37.45
C THR A 59 4.17 -16.96 37.09
N SER A 60 4.82 -17.48 36.05
CA SER A 60 6.15 -17.02 35.63
C SER A 60 6.13 -15.54 35.18
N ILE A 61 5.10 -15.13 34.43
CA ILE A 61 4.96 -13.73 34.00
C ILE A 61 4.70 -12.79 35.16
N ARG A 62 3.86 -13.22 36.15
CA ARG A 62 3.63 -12.40 37.35
C ARG A 62 4.91 -12.25 38.17
N ALA A 63 5.66 -13.33 38.37
CA ALA A 63 6.94 -13.29 39.09
C ALA A 63 7.94 -12.35 38.39
N PHE A 64 8.07 -12.46 37.08
CA PHE A 64 8.92 -11.57 36.28
C PHE A 64 8.48 -10.09 36.39
N ALA A 65 7.20 -9.80 36.26
CA ALA A 65 6.69 -8.45 36.40
C ALA A 65 6.96 -7.85 37.79
N GLN A 66 6.75 -8.62 38.85
CA GLN A 66 7.06 -8.20 40.23
C GLN A 66 8.54 -7.92 40.43
N GLN A 67 9.40 -8.68 39.77
CA GLN A 67 10.86 -8.50 39.87
C GLN A 67 11.36 -7.29 39.08
N GLN A 68 10.83 -7.08 37.87
CA GLN A 68 11.37 -6.11 36.89
C GLN A 68 10.62 -4.78 36.86
N LEU A 69 9.30 -4.77 37.11
CA LEU A 69 8.46 -3.56 36.98
C LEU A 69 8.27 -2.89 38.34
N LYS A 70 9.32 -2.23 38.82
CA LYS A 70 9.29 -1.53 40.12
C LYS A 70 8.88 -0.09 39.93
N PRO A 71 7.96 0.44 40.76
CA PRO A 71 7.50 1.84 40.66
C PRO A 71 8.65 2.87 40.75
N ASN A 72 9.71 2.56 41.48
CA ASN A 72 10.85 3.45 41.74
C ASN A 72 11.94 3.40 40.65
N GLU A 73 11.80 2.49 39.67
CA GLU A 73 12.80 2.28 38.59
C GLU A 73 12.24 2.71 37.24
N ARG A 74 11.28 3.64 37.21
CA ARG A 74 10.67 4.15 35.99
C ARG A 74 10.90 5.65 35.79
N VAL A 75 11.02 6.06 34.55
CA VAL A 75 10.96 7.48 34.14
C VAL A 75 9.56 7.75 33.61
N VAL A 76 8.93 8.82 34.09
CA VAL A 76 7.63 9.27 33.58
C VAL A 76 7.84 10.59 32.88
N VAL A 77 7.46 10.65 31.60
CA VAL A 77 7.52 11.87 30.79
C VAL A 77 6.10 12.34 30.51
N TYR A 78 5.81 13.58 30.84
CA TYR A 78 4.52 14.23 30.56
C TYR A 78 4.67 15.16 29.35
N GLY A 79 3.98 14.89 28.27
CA GLY A 79 3.83 15.80 27.14
C GLY A 79 2.61 16.71 27.36
N LEU A 80 2.84 17.99 27.63
CA LEU A 80 1.77 18.97 27.81
C LEU A 80 1.58 19.76 26.51
N PRO A 81 0.35 19.98 26.02
CA PRO A 81 0.09 20.86 24.89
C PRO A 81 0.48 22.30 25.25
N GLY A 82 1.26 22.96 24.38
CA GLY A 82 1.68 24.34 24.63
C GLY A 82 2.87 24.75 23.77
N LYS A 83 3.38 25.95 24.01
CA LYS A 83 4.67 26.34 23.42
C LYS A 83 5.77 25.47 24.02
N PRO A 84 6.73 24.97 23.19
CA PRO A 84 7.87 24.24 23.72
C PRO A 84 8.62 25.09 24.74
N ASP A 85 8.67 24.62 25.98
CA ASP A 85 9.52 25.18 27.04
C ASP A 85 10.57 24.09 27.33
N LEU A 86 11.54 24.01 26.43
CA LEU A 86 12.67 23.10 26.57
C LEU A 86 13.71 23.85 27.41
N GLY A 87 14.09 23.26 28.53
CA GLY A 87 15.25 23.73 29.28
C GLY A 87 16.51 23.73 28.41
N PRO A 88 17.59 24.35 28.86
CA PRO A 88 18.84 24.37 28.10
C PRO A 88 19.29 22.94 27.77
N ASP A 89 19.77 22.77 26.56
CA ASP A 89 20.30 21.46 26.12
C ASP A 89 21.34 20.99 27.15
N VAL A 90 21.07 19.81 27.72
CA VAL A 90 22.08 19.13 28.55
C VAL A 90 23.20 18.74 27.58
N PRO A 91 24.44 19.26 27.76
CA PRO A 91 25.53 18.86 26.89
C PRO A 91 25.64 17.32 26.87
N THR A 92 25.49 16.76 25.70
CA THR A 92 25.78 15.32 25.53
C THR A 92 27.17 15.08 26.11
N PRO A 93 27.34 14.22 27.13
CA PRO A 93 28.67 13.87 27.60
C PRO A 93 29.50 13.55 26.38
N LYS A 94 30.61 14.30 26.17
CA LYS A 94 31.58 13.89 25.16
C LYS A 94 31.90 12.46 25.51
N ALA A 95 31.44 11.50 24.68
CA ALA A 95 31.93 10.14 24.81
C ALA A 95 33.44 10.30 24.96
N GLU A 96 33.99 9.92 26.13
CA GLU A 96 35.42 9.72 26.19
C GLU A 96 35.69 8.82 24.99
N GLN A 97 36.29 9.41 23.96
CA GLN A 97 37.04 8.63 23.01
C GLN A 97 38.16 8.01 23.86
N LYS A 98 37.81 7.00 24.66
CA LYS A 98 38.74 5.93 24.92
C LYS A 98 39.12 5.50 23.54
N GLY A 99 40.35 5.93 23.16
CA GLY A 99 40.88 5.58 21.85
C GLY A 99 40.57 4.13 21.56
N ALA A 100 39.37 3.87 21.03
CA ALA A 100 39.31 2.91 20.00
C ALA A 100 40.39 3.47 19.06
N GLN A 101 41.65 3.06 19.27
CA GLN A 101 42.38 2.68 18.11
C GLN A 101 41.29 1.99 17.31
N ALA A 102 40.74 2.72 16.34
CA ALA A 102 40.24 2.07 15.17
C ALA A 102 41.39 1.09 14.89
N GLY A 103 41.29 -0.08 15.50
CA GLY A 103 42.01 -1.23 15.03
C GLY A 103 41.57 -1.18 13.63
N GLY A 104 42.47 -0.63 12.78
CA GLY A 104 42.08 -0.37 11.43
C GLY A 104 41.42 -1.65 11.04
N GLU A 105 40.07 -1.66 10.94
CA GLU A 105 39.47 -2.62 10.04
C GLU A 105 40.40 -2.47 8.88
N ALA A 106 41.25 -3.49 8.68
CA ALA A 106 42.18 -3.49 7.58
C ALA A 106 41.24 -3.20 6.42
N VAL A 107 41.25 -1.93 5.96
CA VAL A 107 40.43 -1.49 4.84
C VAL A 107 40.80 -2.54 3.86
N ASN A 108 39.89 -3.53 3.69
CA ASN A 108 40.20 -4.77 2.98
C ASN A 108 40.79 -4.26 1.70
N ALA A 109 42.11 -4.47 1.54
CA ALA A 109 42.86 -3.90 0.43
C ALA A 109 41.97 -4.05 -0.79
N GLU A 110 41.61 -2.92 -1.44
CA GLU A 110 40.55 -2.85 -2.44
C GLU A 110 40.63 -4.10 -3.29
N ALA A 111 39.78 -5.06 -2.98
CA ALA A 111 39.83 -6.32 -3.70
C ALA A 111 39.26 -6.00 -5.07
N ALA A 112 40.01 -6.19 -6.13
CA ALA A 112 39.69 -5.81 -7.51
C ALA A 112 38.29 -6.26 -7.96
N TRP A 113 37.70 -7.28 -7.32
CA TRP A 113 36.33 -7.73 -7.55
C TRP A 113 35.25 -6.72 -7.08
N ARG A 114 35.57 -5.78 -6.18
CA ARG A 114 34.63 -4.75 -5.71
C ARG A 114 34.42 -3.64 -6.73
N ASP A 115 35.38 -3.46 -7.66
CA ASP A 115 35.28 -2.48 -8.74
C ASP A 115 34.30 -2.92 -9.83
N HIS A 116 33.96 -4.20 -9.83
CA HIS A 116 33.02 -4.79 -10.79
C HIS A 116 31.89 -5.49 -10.07
N PRO A 117 30.62 -5.03 -10.19
CA PRO A 117 29.48 -5.75 -9.67
C PRO A 117 29.46 -7.18 -10.23
N PRO A 118 29.11 -8.19 -9.41
CA PRO A 118 28.96 -9.55 -9.91
C PRO A 118 27.99 -9.55 -11.10
N GLN A 119 28.38 -10.17 -12.20
CA GLN A 119 27.47 -10.32 -13.33
C GLN A 119 26.36 -11.28 -12.97
N PRO A 120 25.10 -10.97 -13.31
CA PRO A 120 23.99 -11.87 -13.06
C PRO A 120 24.17 -13.15 -13.88
N GLU A 121 23.94 -14.30 -13.27
CA GLU A 121 23.78 -15.55 -14.02
C GLU A 121 22.59 -15.46 -14.98
N SER A 122 22.54 -16.37 -15.96
CA SER A 122 21.41 -16.49 -16.87
C SER A 122 20.10 -16.59 -16.08
N ALA A 123 19.12 -15.76 -16.42
CA ALA A 123 17.84 -15.74 -15.75
C ALA A 123 17.18 -17.12 -15.81
N ARG A 124 16.86 -17.71 -14.65
CA ARG A 124 16.06 -18.93 -14.61
C ARG A 124 14.60 -18.60 -14.94
N PRO A 125 13.89 -19.48 -15.66
CA PRO A 125 12.46 -19.28 -15.89
C PRO A 125 11.70 -19.11 -14.57
N LEU A 126 10.89 -18.05 -14.47
CA LEU A 126 10.03 -17.83 -13.32
C LEU A 126 8.73 -18.60 -13.50
N ASN A 127 8.45 -19.49 -12.56
CA ASN A 127 7.18 -20.23 -12.50
C ASN A 127 6.29 -19.56 -11.44
N LEU A 128 5.53 -18.56 -11.85
CA LEU A 128 4.58 -17.90 -10.96
C LEU A 128 3.27 -18.72 -10.88
N PRO A 129 2.57 -18.70 -9.73
CA PRO A 129 1.43 -19.56 -9.51
C PRO A 129 0.24 -19.21 -10.41
N VAL A 130 -0.42 -20.26 -10.90
CA VAL A 130 -1.73 -20.18 -11.54
C VAL A 130 -2.75 -20.72 -10.53
N PRO A 131 -3.76 -19.93 -10.12
CA PRO A 131 -4.74 -20.38 -9.14
C PRO A 131 -5.64 -21.47 -9.71
N GLN A 132 -6.04 -22.40 -8.86
CA GLN A 132 -7.18 -23.27 -9.14
C GLN A 132 -8.46 -22.48 -8.85
N ILE A 133 -9.45 -22.56 -9.74
CA ILE A 133 -10.67 -21.76 -9.64
C ILE A 133 -11.89 -22.68 -9.69
N PHE A 134 -12.82 -22.46 -8.77
CA PHE A 134 -14.15 -23.06 -8.79
C PHE A 134 -15.20 -22.06 -8.32
N LYS A 135 -16.48 -22.34 -8.51
CA LYS A 135 -17.58 -21.50 -8.06
C LYS A 135 -18.54 -22.28 -7.17
N LEU A 136 -19.05 -21.64 -6.13
CA LEU A 136 -20.17 -22.14 -5.37
C LEU A 136 -21.49 -21.95 -6.17
N GLU A 137 -22.55 -22.64 -5.77
CA GLU A 137 -23.86 -22.53 -6.44
C GLU A 137 -24.44 -21.11 -6.41
N ASN A 138 -24.12 -20.34 -5.37
CA ASN A 138 -24.51 -18.93 -5.25
C ASN A 138 -23.65 -17.97 -6.08
N GLY A 139 -22.71 -18.48 -6.89
CA GLY A 139 -21.88 -17.69 -7.80
C GLY A 139 -20.59 -17.15 -7.20
N LEU A 140 -20.33 -17.34 -5.90
CA LEU A 140 -19.05 -16.95 -5.29
C LEU A 140 -17.90 -17.67 -6.00
N THR A 141 -16.97 -16.91 -6.55
CA THR A 141 -15.74 -17.46 -7.14
C THR A 141 -14.75 -17.78 -6.01
N VAL A 142 -14.18 -18.99 -6.03
CA VAL A 142 -13.10 -19.34 -5.11
C VAL A 142 -11.82 -19.53 -5.92
N MET A 143 -10.79 -18.79 -5.58
CA MET A 143 -9.46 -18.85 -6.19
C MET A 143 -8.48 -19.38 -5.17
N TYR A 144 -7.74 -20.42 -5.53
CA TYR A 144 -6.91 -21.13 -4.57
C TYR A 144 -5.48 -21.35 -5.06
N ASN A 145 -4.52 -21.04 -4.19
CA ASN A 145 -3.10 -21.32 -4.37
C ASN A 145 -2.57 -22.14 -3.20
N TYR A 146 -2.33 -23.43 -3.43
CA TYR A 146 -1.73 -24.31 -2.42
C TYR A 146 -0.27 -23.98 -2.17
N ARG A 147 0.09 -23.73 -0.91
CA ARG A 147 1.43 -23.35 -0.47
C ARG A 147 1.83 -24.19 0.75
N PRO A 148 2.26 -25.44 0.56
CA PRO A 148 2.68 -26.31 1.66
C PRO A 148 4.03 -25.85 2.24
N GLY A 149 4.33 -26.29 3.46
CA GLY A 149 5.63 -26.12 4.10
C GLY A 149 5.58 -25.26 5.36
N LEU A 150 4.85 -24.17 5.36
CA LEU A 150 4.56 -23.41 6.59
C LEU A 150 3.06 -23.45 6.87
N PRO A 151 2.65 -23.72 8.12
CA PRO A 151 1.23 -23.86 8.47
C PRO A 151 0.53 -22.48 8.56
N VAL A 152 0.52 -21.76 7.46
CA VAL A 152 -0.06 -20.41 7.35
C VAL A 152 -1.04 -20.39 6.18
N VAL A 153 -2.22 -19.81 6.42
CA VAL A 153 -3.25 -19.58 5.40
C VAL A 153 -3.68 -18.11 5.44
N ALA A 154 -3.75 -17.50 4.28
CA ALA A 154 -4.34 -16.18 4.06
C ALA A 154 -5.57 -16.30 3.17
N ALA A 155 -6.62 -15.56 3.51
CA ALA A 155 -7.83 -15.42 2.71
C ALA A 155 -8.15 -13.95 2.50
N ASP A 156 -8.56 -13.60 1.28
CA ASP A 156 -9.03 -12.27 0.88
C ASP A 156 -10.39 -12.43 0.19
N LEU A 157 -11.46 -12.02 0.85
CA LEU A 157 -12.79 -11.96 0.26
C LEU A 157 -12.93 -10.60 -0.43
N VAL A 158 -12.86 -10.61 -1.75
CA VAL A 158 -12.78 -9.43 -2.60
C VAL A 158 -14.09 -9.21 -3.34
N PHE A 159 -14.54 -7.97 -3.40
CA PHE A 159 -15.71 -7.52 -4.14
C PHE A 159 -15.26 -6.66 -5.32
N ASP A 160 -15.90 -6.81 -6.47
CA ASP A 160 -15.63 -6.02 -7.68
C ASP A 160 -16.22 -4.59 -7.61
N THR A 161 -16.57 -4.15 -6.40
CA THR A 161 -17.17 -2.86 -6.10
C THR A 161 -16.34 -2.10 -5.07
N GLY A 162 -15.94 -0.88 -5.43
CA GLY A 162 -15.17 0.05 -4.59
C GLY A 162 -15.78 1.45 -4.57
N SER A 163 -14.95 2.46 -4.31
CA SER A 163 -15.40 3.86 -4.24
C SER A 163 -15.91 4.44 -5.57
N ALA A 164 -15.62 3.79 -6.70
CA ALA A 164 -16.20 4.13 -8.00
C ALA A 164 -17.73 3.93 -8.05
N ALA A 165 -18.28 3.11 -7.17
CA ALA A 165 -19.73 2.90 -7.03
C ALA A 165 -20.39 3.85 -6.01
N ASN A 166 -19.66 4.75 -5.39
CA ASN A 166 -20.25 5.72 -4.48
C ASN A 166 -21.28 6.59 -5.21
N PRO A 167 -22.45 6.87 -4.62
CA PRO A 167 -23.30 7.96 -5.10
C PRO A 167 -22.49 9.26 -5.12
N ILE A 168 -22.74 10.10 -6.13
CA ILE A 168 -21.94 11.31 -6.37
C ILE A 168 -22.00 12.30 -5.20
N ASP A 169 -23.10 12.31 -4.46
CA ASP A 169 -23.33 13.12 -3.27
C ASP A 169 -22.82 12.47 -1.98
N LYS A 170 -22.34 11.22 -2.06
CA LYS A 170 -21.89 10.42 -0.89
C LYS A 170 -20.45 9.86 -1.10
N PRO A 171 -19.46 10.68 -1.53
CA PRO A 171 -18.10 10.20 -1.63
C PRO A 171 -17.62 9.64 -0.27
N GLY A 172 -16.95 8.48 -0.31
CA GLY A 172 -16.46 7.79 0.88
C GLY A 172 -17.38 6.74 1.49
N VAL A 173 -18.63 6.55 0.96
CA VAL A 173 -19.55 5.55 1.55
C VAL A 173 -18.99 4.13 1.45
N ALA A 174 -18.34 3.74 0.35
CA ALA A 174 -17.74 2.41 0.21
C ALA A 174 -16.68 2.14 1.28
N SER A 175 -15.76 3.08 1.48
CA SER A 175 -14.69 2.93 2.46
C SER A 175 -15.22 3.01 3.89
N PHE A 176 -16.23 3.84 4.15
CA PHE A 176 -16.85 3.89 5.48
C PHE A 176 -17.60 2.60 5.79
N THR A 177 -18.40 2.08 4.84
CA THR A 177 -19.09 0.78 4.95
C THR A 177 -18.09 -0.33 5.25
N SER A 178 -17.03 -0.44 4.47
CA SER A 178 -16.00 -1.44 4.67
C SER A 178 -15.39 -1.37 6.08
N ASN A 179 -15.03 -0.18 6.55
CA ASN A 179 -14.51 0.02 7.91
C ASN A 179 -15.52 -0.29 9.03
N MET A 180 -16.81 -0.22 8.73
CA MET A 180 -17.86 -0.52 9.71
C MET A 180 -18.14 -2.02 9.86
N LEU A 181 -17.76 -2.88 8.92
CA LEU A 181 -17.98 -4.33 8.99
C LEU A 181 -17.44 -4.95 10.28
N MET A 182 -16.29 -4.49 10.75
CA MET A 182 -15.64 -4.99 11.96
C MET A 182 -16.13 -4.29 13.26
N GLN A 183 -17.15 -3.43 13.19
CA GLN A 183 -17.60 -2.67 14.37
C GLN A 183 -18.80 -3.30 15.08
N GLY A 184 -19.31 -4.40 14.57
CA GLY A 184 -20.35 -5.19 15.21
C GLY A 184 -21.15 -6.02 14.22
N THR A 185 -21.47 -7.23 14.64
CA THR A 185 -22.32 -8.19 13.93
C THR A 185 -23.57 -8.48 14.76
N ALA A 186 -24.43 -9.36 14.24
CA ALA A 186 -25.58 -9.83 14.99
C ALA A 186 -25.20 -10.60 16.28
N THR A 187 -24.00 -11.15 16.35
CA THR A 187 -23.54 -12.02 17.44
C THR A 187 -22.38 -11.45 18.24
N ARG A 188 -21.64 -10.47 17.70
CA ARG A 188 -20.39 -9.96 18.30
C ARG A 188 -20.35 -8.44 18.24
N ASN A 189 -19.93 -7.78 19.29
CA ASN A 189 -19.55 -6.36 19.23
C ASN A 189 -18.11 -6.16 18.76
N ALA A 190 -17.68 -4.92 18.52
CA ALA A 190 -16.35 -4.58 18.01
C ALA A 190 -15.20 -5.15 18.85
N THR A 191 -15.33 -5.10 20.18
CA THR A 191 -14.31 -5.64 21.10
C THR A 191 -14.24 -7.16 21.02
N GLN A 192 -15.39 -7.84 20.95
CA GLN A 192 -15.45 -9.31 20.83
C GLN A 192 -14.84 -9.79 19.50
N ILE A 193 -15.08 -9.06 18.40
CA ILE A 193 -14.44 -9.35 17.09
C ILE A 193 -12.91 -9.24 17.20
N ALA A 194 -12.44 -8.13 17.77
CA ALA A 194 -11.01 -7.90 17.93
C ALA A 194 -10.34 -8.91 18.88
N ASP A 195 -11.00 -9.24 19.99
CA ASP A 195 -10.51 -10.20 20.98
C ASP A 195 -10.46 -11.62 20.41
N GLN A 196 -11.47 -12.02 19.64
CA GLN A 196 -11.51 -13.33 19.00
C GLN A 196 -10.42 -13.45 17.94
N ALA A 197 -10.25 -12.44 17.07
CA ALA A 197 -9.15 -12.42 16.11
C ALA A 197 -7.79 -12.53 16.82
N ALA A 198 -7.59 -11.77 17.89
CA ALA A 198 -6.35 -11.81 18.66
C ALA A 198 -6.13 -13.15 19.37
N LEU A 199 -7.20 -13.80 19.88
CA LEU A 199 -7.12 -15.12 20.48
C LEU A 199 -6.71 -16.20 19.48
N LEU A 200 -7.21 -16.09 18.24
CA LEU A 200 -6.82 -16.99 17.15
C LEU A 200 -5.39 -16.70 16.62
N GLY A 201 -4.75 -15.63 17.08
CA GLY A 201 -3.54 -15.13 16.47
C GLY A 201 -3.78 -14.68 15.01
N ALA A 202 -5.02 -14.46 14.63
CA ALA A 202 -5.40 -14.07 13.29
C ALA A 202 -5.34 -12.54 13.11
N ARG A 203 -5.03 -12.10 11.89
CA ARG A 203 -5.22 -10.72 11.47
C ARG A 203 -6.53 -10.62 10.72
N LEU A 204 -7.35 -9.64 11.06
CA LEU A 204 -8.57 -9.32 10.34
C LEU A 204 -8.50 -7.86 9.88
N SER A 205 -8.75 -7.60 8.61
CA SER A 205 -8.77 -6.25 8.05
C SER A 205 -9.83 -6.10 6.99
N SER A 206 -10.31 -4.88 6.80
CA SER A 206 -11.25 -4.53 5.75
C SER A 206 -10.89 -3.19 5.12
N GLY A 207 -11.21 -3.00 3.86
CA GLY A 207 -10.91 -1.77 3.14
C GLY A 207 -11.62 -1.68 1.80
N ALA A 208 -11.62 -0.48 1.23
CA ALA A 208 -12.08 -0.24 -0.13
C ALA A 208 -11.04 0.58 -0.90
N SER A 209 -10.83 0.19 -2.14
CA SER A 209 -10.09 0.95 -3.15
C SER A 209 -11.08 1.64 -4.10
N ALA A 210 -10.58 2.19 -5.20
CA ALA A 210 -11.46 2.73 -6.22
C ALA A 210 -12.33 1.63 -6.88
N ASP A 211 -11.73 0.49 -7.20
CA ASP A 211 -12.33 -0.53 -8.05
C ASP A 211 -12.80 -1.78 -7.30
N GLY A 212 -12.47 -1.91 -6.02
CA GLY A 212 -12.84 -3.07 -5.22
C GLY A 212 -12.84 -2.80 -3.73
N SER A 213 -13.55 -3.63 -2.99
CA SER A 213 -13.52 -3.71 -1.53
C SER A 213 -13.05 -5.09 -1.10
N SER A 214 -12.50 -5.22 0.10
CA SER A 214 -12.11 -6.54 0.60
C SER A 214 -12.21 -6.67 2.11
N VAL A 215 -12.36 -7.92 2.56
CA VAL A 215 -12.17 -8.33 3.94
C VAL A 215 -11.18 -9.48 3.94
N SER A 216 -10.06 -9.30 4.62
CA SER A 216 -8.97 -10.27 4.61
C SER A 216 -8.62 -10.78 6.00
N THR A 217 -8.18 -12.04 6.05
CA THR A 217 -7.62 -12.65 7.26
C THR A 217 -6.36 -13.45 6.93
N ALA A 218 -5.50 -13.59 7.91
CA ALA A 218 -4.41 -14.54 7.89
C ALA A 218 -4.21 -15.13 9.27
N SER A 219 -3.97 -16.44 9.31
CA SER A 219 -3.78 -17.18 10.57
C SER A 219 -2.91 -18.41 10.33
N LEU A 220 -2.55 -19.08 11.41
CA LEU A 220 -2.06 -20.45 11.30
C LEU A 220 -3.16 -21.37 10.81
N THR A 221 -2.80 -22.43 10.05
CA THR A 221 -3.73 -23.41 9.49
C THR A 221 -4.68 -23.99 10.55
N LYS A 222 -4.16 -24.27 11.75
CA LYS A 222 -4.97 -24.82 12.88
C LYS A 222 -6.13 -23.92 13.33
N ASN A 223 -6.07 -22.62 13.05
CA ASN A 223 -7.06 -21.61 13.45
C ASN A 223 -7.80 -21.02 12.24
N PHE A 224 -7.54 -21.54 11.03
CA PHE A 224 -8.07 -20.92 9.81
C PHE A 224 -9.60 -21.06 9.67
N SER A 225 -10.17 -22.19 10.10
CA SER A 225 -11.62 -22.39 10.08
C SER A 225 -12.36 -21.31 10.88
N GLU A 226 -11.90 -21.03 12.12
CA GLU A 226 -12.51 -20.02 12.98
C GLU A 226 -12.19 -18.59 12.49
N ALA A 227 -11.03 -18.38 11.87
CA ALA A 227 -10.70 -17.09 11.27
C ALA A 227 -11.58 -16.79 10.04
N LEU A 228 -11.92 -17.81 9.25
CA LEU A 228 -12.84 -17.69 8.11
C LEU A 228 -14.28 -17.48 8.56
N ASP A 229 -14.75 -18.17 9.63
CA ASP A 229 -16.04 -17.90 10.28
C ASP A 229 -16.18 -16.42 10.69
N LEU A 230 -15.10 -15.86 11.26
CA LEU A 230 -15.08 -14.44 11.63
C LEU A 230 -15.19 -13.51 10.42
N VAL A 231 -14.55 -13.85 9.29
CA VAL A 231 -14.71 -13.12 8.02
C VAL A 231 -16.15 -13.20 7.54
N ALA A 232 -16.74 -14.41 7.55
CA ALA A 232 -18.12 -14.62 7.15
C ALA A 232 -19.09 -13.82 8.03
N ASP A 233 -18.94 -13.85 9.35
CA ASP A 233 -19.82 -13.12 10.28
C ASP A 233 -19.78 -11.60 10.05
N VAL A 234 -18.59 -11.00 9.90
CA VAL A 234 -18.48 -9.55 9.67
C VAL A 234 -19.00 -9.12 8.30
N VAL A 235 -18.98 -10.00 7.30
CA VAL A 235 -19.48 -9.69 5.96
C VAL A 235 -20.98 -9.94 5.83
N LEU A 236 -21.47 -11.04 6.39
CA LEU A 236 -22.85 -11.48 6.18
C LEU A 236 -23.84 -10.86 7.20
N HIS A 237 -23.39 -10.52 8.39
CA HIS A 237 -24.26 -10.12 9.50
C HIS A 237 -23.88 -8.79 10.16
N PRO A 238 -23.34 -7.77 9.45
CA PRO A 238 -22.97 -6.51 10.08
C PRO A 238 -24.21 -5.77 10.59
N THR A 239 -24.08 -5.11 11.73
CA THR A 239 -25.19 -4.36 12.35
C THR A 239 -25.01 -2.84 12.30
N PHE A 240 -23.77 -2.37 12.08
CA PHE A 240 -23.40 -0.96 12.09
C PHE A 240 -23.99 -0.21 13.30
N PRO A 241 -23.55 -0.52 14.52
CA PRO A 241 -24.10 0.09 15.73
C PRO A 241 -23.99 1.63 15.66
N PRO A 242 -25.03 2.39 16.01
CA PRO A 242 -25.03 3.85 15.88
C PRO A 242 -23.88 4.53 16.63
N GLU A 243 -23.54 4.07 17.82
CA GLU A 243 -22.43 4.59 18.63
C GLU A 243 -21.08 4.39 17.94
N GLU A 244 -20.89 3.26 17.25
CA GLU A 244 -19.68 2.97 16.49
C GLU A 244 -19.60 3.82 15.21
N VAL A 245 -20.75 4.06 14.56
CA VAL A 245 -20.83 4.97 13.41
C VAL A 245 -20.35 6.37 13.82
N GLU A 246 -20.86 6.91 14.94
CA GLU A 246 -20.46 8.24 15.41
C GLU A 246 -19.00 8.27 15.87
N ARG A 247 -18.53 7.24 16.53
CA ARG A 247 -17.12 7.13 16.92
C ARG A 247 -16.20 7.12 15.71
N ARG A 248 -16.54 6.34 14.68
CA ARG A 248 -15.77 6.27 13.42
C ARG A 248 -15.86 7.56 12.61
N ARG A 249 -17.03 8.22 12.59
CA ARG A 249 -17.22 9.54 12.00
C ARG A 249 -16.26 10.57 12.62
N ALA A 250 -16.25 10.67 13.94
CA ALA A 250 -15.38 11.58 14.65
C ALA A 250 -13.88 11.32 14.33
N SER A 251 -13.49 10.04 14.31
CA SER A 251 -12.12 9.64 13.96
C SER A 251 -11.75 10.02 12.51
N ARG A 252 -12.67 9.83 11.55
CA ARG A 252 -12.44 10.23 10.13
C ARG A 252 -12.32 11.74 9.98
N LEU A 253 -13.19 12.49 10.63
CA LEU A 253 -13.14 13.96 10.58
C LEU A 253 -11.81 14.48 11.16
N ALA A 254 -11.34 13.90 12.26
CA ALA A 254 -10.04 14.22 12.83
C ALA A 254 -8.89 13.89 11.85
N ALA A 255 -8.92 12.71 11.22
CA ALA A 255 -7.92 12.32 10.23
C ALA A 255 -7.90 13.28 9.01
N LEU A 256 -9.06 13.74 8.55
CA LEU A 256 -9.12 14.73 7.45
C LEU A 256 -8.49 16.07 7.83
N VAL A 257 -8.61 16.48 9.10
CA VAL A 257 -7.95 17.70 9.61
C VAL A 257 -6.44 17.50 9.63
N ASP A 258 -5.96 16.37 10.13
CA ASP A 258 -4.53 16.04 10.17
C ASP A 258 -3.93 15.94 8.75
N ASP A 259 -4.68 15.37 7.81
CA ASP A 259 -4.27 15.26 6.40
C ASP A 259 -4.05 16.64 5.74
N ARG A 260 -4.83 17.67 6.11
CA ARG A 260 -4.61 19.04 5.63
C ARG A 260 -3.26 19.60 6.10
N GLY A 261 -2.74 19.09 7.22
CA GLY A 261 -1.40 19.39 7.73
C GLY A 261 -0.27 18.75 6.94
N ASN A 262 -0.52 17.71 6.16
CA ASN A 262 0.48 16.92 5.44
C ASN A 262 0.56 17.30 3.95
N PRO A 263 1.65 17.94 3.48
CA PRO A 263 1.78 18.39 2.09
C PRO A 263 1.62 17.26 1.06
N ASN A 264 2.10 16.05 1.36
CA ASN A 264 2.01 14.90 0.46
C ASN A 264 0.58 14.38 0.33
N ARG A 265 -0.22 14.43 1.40
CA ARG A 265 -1.65 14.11 1.34
C ARG A 265 -2.41 15.17 0.55
N VAL A 266 -2.14 16.45 0.82
CA VAL A 266 -2.77 17.57 0.10
C VAL A 266 -2.46 17.53 -1.39
N VAL A 267 -1.18 17.39 -1.79
CA VAL A 267 -0.81 17.38 -3.21
C VAL A 267 -1.43 16.19 -3.97
N SER A 268 -1.57 15.04 -3.32
CA SER A 268 -2.22 13.86 -3.93
C SER A 268 -3.73 14.07 -4.09
N ARG A 269 -4.42 14.54 -3.04
CA ARG A 269 -5.87 14.85 -3.06
C ARG A 269 -6.20 15.91 -4.11
N VAL A 270 -5.48 17.02 -4.09
CA VAL A 270 -5.68 18.11 -5.06
C VAL A 270 -5.38 17.63 -6.47
N GLY A 271 -4.31 16.84 -6.66
CA GLY A 271 -3.94 16.27 -7.96
C GLY A 271 -5.07 15.45 -8.59
N VAL A 272 -5.65 14.53 -7.83
CA VAL A 272 -6.76 13.69 -8.28
C VAL A 272 -8.02 14.54 -8.54
N ALA A 273 -8.34 15.48 -7.65
CA ALA A 273 -9.51 16.34 -7.77
C ALA A 273 -9.45 17.27 -9.00
N VAL A 274 -8.28 17.83 -9.31
CA VAL A 274 -8.14 18.70 -10.50
C VAL A 274 -8.04 17.93 -11.79
N LEU A 275 -7.64 16.66 -11.71
CA LEU A 275 -7.49 15.79 -12.87
C LEU A 275 -8.84 15.26 -13.36
N PHE A 276 -9.62 14.67 -12.45
CA PHE A 276 -10.90 14.03 -12.77
C PHE A 276 -12.11 14.94 -12.59
N GLY A 277 -11.98 15.99 -11.77
CA GLY A 277 -13.10 16.87 -11.43
C GLY A 277 -14.05 16.31 -10.38
N PRO A 278 -14.96 17.15 -9.83
CA PRO A 278 -15.81 16.79 -8.68
C PRO A 278 -16.95 15.82 -9.01
N ASN A 279 -17.29 15.67 -10.28
CA ASN A 279 -18.39 14.83 -10.74
C ASN A 279 -17.93 13.46 -11.28
N HIS A 280 -16.64 13.18 -11.22
CA HIS A 280 -16.10 11.90 -11.67
C HIS A 280 -15.85 10.97 -10.46
N PRO A 281 -16.21 9.68 -10.53
CA PRO A 281 -16.01 8.74 -9.42
C PRO A 281 -14.56 8.62 -8.93
N TYR A 282 -13.58 8.88 -9.77
CA TYR A 282 -12.16 8.91 -9.40
C TYR A 282 -11.67 10.30 -8.96
N GLY A 283 -12.53 11.31 -8.88
CA GLY A 283 -12.15 12.69 -8.59
C GLY A 283 -12.04 13.07 -7.13
N TYR A 284 -12.21 12.13 -6.19
CA TYR A 284 -12.12 12.37 -4.76
C TYR A 284 -11.38 11.25 -4.04
N ASP A 285 -10.95 11.54 -2.83
CA ASP A 285 -10.29 10.55 -1.96
C ASP A 285 -11.28 9.44 -1.55
N ASN A 286 -10.80 8.21 -1.45
CA ASN A 286 -11.61 7.07 -0.99
C ASN A 286 -12.26 7.32 0.37
N ASP A 287 -11.63 8.12 1.23
CA ASP A 287 -12.16 8.46 2.55
C ASP A 287 -13.27 9.51 2.53
N GLY A 288 -13.57 10.07 1.35
CA GLY A 288 -14.62 11.05 1.16
C GLY A 288 -14.18 12.48 1.49
N THR A 289 -15.17 13.35 1.67
CA THR A 289 -14.99 14.75 2.03
C THR A 289 -15.55 15.03 3.42
N GLU A 290 -15.13 16.14 4.03
CA GLU A 290 -15.67 16.56 5.33
C GLU A 290 -17.19 16.69 5.29
N GLU A 291 -17.74 17.24 4.19
CA GLU A 291 -19.18 17.40 3.99
C GLU A 291 -19.91 16.06 3.89
N SER A 292 -19.42 15.14 3.04
CA SER A 292 -20.04 13.83 2.87
C SER A 292 -19.96 13.00 4.16
N ILE A 293 -18.85 13.03 4.89
CA ILE A 293 -18.69 12.29 6.15
C ILE A 293 -19.63 12.84 7.24
N LYS A 294 -19.83 14.15 7.32
CA LYS A 294 -20.77 14.75 8.28
C LYS A 294 -22.22 14.35 8.02
N THR A 295 -22.62 14.21 6.76
CA THR A 295 -24.01 13.94 6.35
C THR A 295 -24.32 12.47 6.11
N MET A 296 -23.32 11.61 6.01
CA MET A 296 -23.47 10.18 5.75
C MET A 296 -24.16 9.48 6.91
N SER A 297 -25.28 8.83 6.63
CA SER A 297 -26.08 8.12 7.63
C SER A 297 -25.68 6.63 7.74
N ARG A 298 -26.11 6.00 8.82
CA ARG A 298 -26.05 4.53 8.97
C ARG A 298 -26.77 3.83 7.82
N ASP A 299 -27.91 4.36 7.39
CA ASP A 299 -28.70 3.77 6.33
C ASP A 299 -28.01 3.86 4.96
N ASP A 300 -27.25 4.91 4.69
CA ASP A 300 -26.41 4.99 3.48
C ASP A 300 -25.42 3.82 3.41
N MET A 301 -24.74 3.52 4.52
CA MET A 301 -23.80 2.40 4.62
C MET A 301 -24.49 1.06 4.55
N MET A 302 -25.65 0.90 5.24
CA MET A 302 -26.43 -0.33 5.20
C MET A 302 -26.97 -0.62 3.79
N ASN A 303 -27.42 0.41 3.09
CA ASN A 303 -27.86 0.29 1.69
C ASN A 303 -26.71 -0.07 0.76
N PHE A 304 -25.56 0.57 0.93
CA PHE A 304 -24.37 0.24 0.14
C PHE A 304 -23.96 -1.23 0.36
N TRP A 305 -23.88 -1.68 1.61
CA TRP A 305 -23.58 -3.07 1.93
C TRP A 305 -24.59 -4.04 1.32
N LYS A 306 -25.90 -3.85 1.51
CA LYS A 306 -26.94 -4.73 0.97
C LYS A 306 -26.91 -4.83 -0.55
N THR A 307 -26.55 -3.74 -1.22
CA THR A 307 -26.53 -3.66 -2.68
C THR A 307 -25.30 -4.31 -3.27
N HIS A 308 -24.13 -4.12 -2.65
CA HIS A 308 -22.84 -4.40 -3.31
C HIS A 308 -22.11 -5.60 -2.72
N TYR A 309 -22.42 -6.04 -1.49
CA TYR A 309 -21.76 -7.19 -0.88
C TYR A 309 -22.57 -8.45 -1.17
N VAL A 310 -22.37 -9.00 -2.37
CA VAL A 310 -23.12 -10.17 -2.88
C VAL A 310 -22.15 -11.20 -3.47
N PRO A 311 -22.45 -12.52 -3.36
CA PRO A 311 -21.49 -13.57 -3.67
C PRO A 311 -21.13 -13.66 -5.15
N ASN A 312 -22.07 -13.40 -6.05
CA ASN A 312 -21.85 -13.46 -7.50
C ASN A 312 -21.02 -12.29 -8.05
N HIS A 313 -20.71 -11.28 -7.22
CA HIS A 313 -19.79 -10.17 -7.47
C HIS A 313 -18.60 -10.19 -6.50
N ALA A 314 -18.26 -11.37 -5.99
CA ALA A 314 -17.17 -11.56 -5.04
C ALA A 314 -16.29 -12.77 -5.40
N ALA A 315 -15.05 -12.72 -4.93
CA ALA A 315 -14.14 -13.85 -4.96
C ALA A 315 -13.50 -14.07 -3.57
N LEU A 316 -13.53 -15.32 -3.10
CA LEU A 316 -12.74 -15.76 -1.96
C LEU A 316 -11.40 -16.27 -2.50
N VAL A 317 -10.34 -15.50 -2.27
CA VAL A 317 -8.98 -15.82 -2.71
C VAL A 317 -8.21 -16.38 -1.53
N VAL A 318 -7.75 -17.63 -1.63
CA VAL A 318 -7.04 -18.32 -0.54
C VAL A 318 -5.67 -18.78 -1.01
N ALA A 319 -4.65 -18.45 -0.22
CA ALA A 319 -3.29 -18.93 -0.44
C ALA A 319 -2.71 -19.46 0.88
N GLY A 320 -2.17 -20.69 0.86
CA GLY A 320 -1.60 -21.25 2.07
C GLY A 320 -1.65 -22.77 2.14
N ASP A 321 -1.32 -23.28 3.32
CA ASP A 321 -1.26 -24.70 3.60
C ASP A 321 -2.61 -25.22 4.15
N ILE A 322 -3.56 -25.37 3.23
CA ILE A 322 -4.87 -25.98 3.49
C ILE A 322 -5.23 -26.93 2.32
N PRO A 323 -5.71 -28.15 2.57
CA PRO A 323 -6.16 -29.03 1.49
C PRO A 323 -7.37 -28.48 0.73
N MET A 324 -7.44 -28.73 -0.59
CA MET A 324 -8.52 -28.25 -1.45
C MET A 324 -9.92 -28.69 -0.96
N ASP A 325 -10.05 -29.94 -0.55
CA ASP A 325 -11.37 -30.47 -0.13
C ASP A 325 -11.84 -29.86 1.20
N GLU A 326 -10.90 -29.57 2.09
CA GLU A 326 -11.18 -28.81 3.32
C GLU A 326 -11.61 -27.38 2.99
N LEU A 327 -10.88 -26.69 2.10
CA LEU A 327 -11.25 -25.35 1.65
C LEU A 327 -12.64 -25.32 1.01
N LYS A 328 -12.97 -26.28 0.14
CA LYS A 328 -14.31 -26.39 -0.46
C LYS A 328 -15.39 -26.51 0.60
N SER A 329 -15.16 -27.40 1.57
CA SER A 329 -16.12 -27.62 2.67
C SER A 329 -16.31 -26.38 3.53
N LEU A 330 -15.24 -25.67 3.84
CA LEU A 330 -15.30 -24.42 4.59
C LEU A 330 -15.98 -23.30 3.79
N ALA A 331 -15.64 -23.13 2.52
CA ALA A 331 -16.25 -22.10 1.67
C ALA A 331 -17.77 -22.34 1.52
N GLU A 332 -18.20 -23.60 1.31
CA GLU A 332 -19.62 -23.94 1.24
C GLU A 332 -20.35 -23.73 2.57
N LYS A 333 -19.73 -24.14 3.68
CA LYS A 333 -20.28 -23.97 5.03
C LYS A 333 -20.49 -22.48 5.35
N GLU A 334 -19.47 -21.64 5.12
CA GLU A 334 -19.48 -20.24 5.57
C GLU A 334 -20.25 -19.32 4.59
N PHE A 335 -20.21 -19.60 3.29
CA PHE A 335 -20.74 -18.70 2.27
C PHE A 335 -21.82 -19.32 1.37
N GLY A 336 -22.08 -20.64 1.41
CA GLY A 336 -23.01 -21.31 0.50
C GLY A 336 -24.45 -20.80 0.58
N SER A 337 -24.90 -20.36 1.75
CA SER A 337 -26.25 -19.80 1.97
C SER A 337 -26.38 -18.31 1.60
N TRP A 338 -25.30 -17.63 1.23
CA TRP A 338 -25.29 -16.22 0.91
C TRP A 338 -26.09 -15.92 -0.37
N ALA A 339 -27.10 -15.07 -0.27
CA ALA A 339 -28.02 -14.80 -1.37
C ALA A 339 -27.35 -13.96 -2.48
N LYS A 340 -27.60 -14.35 -3.74
CA LYS A 340 -27.20 -13.58 -4.93
C LYS A 340 -27.84 -12.21 -4.96
N GLY A 341 -27.19 -11.27 -5.67
CA GLY A 341 -27.70 -9.93 -5.91
C GLY A 341 -27.33 -9.43 -7.29
N GLU A 342 -27.93 -8.29 -7.67
CA GLU A 342 -27.70 -7.61 -8.94
C GLU A 342 -27.26 -6.16 -8.66
N PRO A 343 -26.02 -5.92 -8.21
CA PRO A 343 -25.53 -4.57 -7.97
C PRO A 343 -25.49 -3.78 -9.27
N PRO A 344 -25.88 -2.48 -9.24
CA PRO A 344 -25.75 -1.63 -10.40
C PRO A 344 -24.26 -1.46 -10.77
N ALA A 345 -23.94 -1.59 -12.06
CA ALA A 345 -22.59 -1.34 -12.55
C ALA A 345 -22.21 0.14 -12.27
N PRO A 346 -20.97 0.40 -11.80
CA PRO A 346 -20.49 1.77 -11.63
C PRO A 346 -20.55 2.54 -12.95
N LYS A 347 -21.10 3.76 -12.90
CA LYS A 347 -21.14 4.66 -14.07
C LYS A 347 -19.85 5.49 -14.11
N ILE A 348 -18.78 4.91 -14.63
CA ILE A 348 -17.49 5.58 -14.76
C ILE A 348 -17.41 6.11 -16.19
N GLY A 349 -17.64 7.42 -16.38
CA GLY A 349 -17.48 8.07 -17.67
C GLY A 349 -16.01 8.25 -18.05
N ALA A 350 -15.74 8.55 -19.31
CA ALA A 350 -14.41 9.00 -19.70
C ALA A 350 -14.09 10.34 -19.01
N PRO A 351 -12.88 10.51 -18.44
CA PRO A 351 -12.49 11.79 -17.87
C PRO A 351 -12.38 12.86 -18.98
N GLU A 352 -12.62 14.11 -18.61
CA GLU A 352 -12.44 15.24 -19.54
C GLU A 352 -10.96 15.39 -19.92
N GLU A 353 -10.70 15.79 -21.18
CA GLU A 353 -9.34 16.14 -21.58
C GLU A 353 -8.80 17.30 -20.75
N THR A 354 -7.60 17.14 -20.23
CA THR A 354 -6.94 18.19 -19.46
C THR A 354 -6.05 19.05 -20.35
N LYS A 355 -5.90 20.32 -19.97
CA LYS A 355 -4.90 21.24 -20.52
C LYS A 355 -3.85 21.50 -19.44
N ALA A 356 -2.61 21.70 -19.87
CA ALA A 356 -1.53 22.06 -18.96
C ALA A 356 -1.91 23.33 -18.16
N ARG A 357 -1.71 23.28 -16.87
CA ARG A 357 -1.89 24.38 -15.92
C ARG A 357 -1.13 24.12 -14.65
N VAL A 358 -0.96 25.16 -13.86
CA VAL A 358 -0.33 25.10 -12.54
C VAL A 358 -1.38 25.32 -11.46
N VAL A 359 -1.36 24.48 -10.44
CA VAL A 359 -2.18 24.60 -9.23
C VAL A 359 -1.27 24.76 -8.04
N ILE A 360 -1.47 25.83 -7.26
CA ILE A 360 -0.69 26.07 -6.05
C ILE A 360 -1.63 26.03 -4.84
N VAL A 361 -1.24 25.26 -3.84
CA VAL A 361 -1.80 25.31 -2.49
C VAL A 361 -0.77 25.99 -1.61
N ASP A 362 -1.12 27.15 -1.06
CA ASP A 362 -0.20 27.98 -0.30
C ASP A 362 0.09 27.38 1.08
N ARG A 363 1.38 27.27 1.40
CA ARG A 363 1.87 26.86 2.70
C ARG A 363 3.06 27.77 3.10
N PRO A 364 2.76 28.94 3.68
CA PRO A 364 3.80 29.92 4.00
C PRO A 364 4.91 29.36 4.89
N GLY A 365 6.14 29.67 4.55
CA GLY A 365 7.33 29.24 5.31
C GLY A 365 7.78 27.81 5.05
N ALA A 366 7.11 27.05 4.18
CA ALA A 366 7.53 25.68 3.85
C ALA A 366 8.93 25.65 3.23
N GLN A 367 9.81 24.83 3.80
CA GLN A 367 11.18 24.66 3.30
C GLN A 367 11.25 23.68 2.10
N GLN A 368 10.23 22.84 1.95
CA GLN A 368 10.04 21.94 0.83
C GLN A 368 8.67 22.18 0.19
N THR A 369 8.62 22.02 -1.12
CA THR A 369 7.41 22.00 -1.93
C THR A 369 7.09 20.57 -2.27
N ALA A 370 5.91 20.06 -1.90
CA ALA A 370 5.41 18.81 -2.45
C ALA A 370 4.93 19.06 -3.88
N VAL A 371 5.53 18.36 -4.83
CA VAL A 371 5.27 18.52 -6.26
C VAL A 371 4.59 17.27 -6.82
N ARG A 372 3.54 17.44 -7.62
CA ARG A 372 2.91 16.41 -8.44
C ARG A 372 2.58 16.95 -9.82
N LEU A 373 3.13 16.32 -10.84
CA LEU A 373 2.65 16.41 -12.21
C LEU A 373 1.67 15.26 -12.40
N VAL A 374 0.46 15.52 -12.85
CA VAL A 374 -0.57 14.50 -13.08
C VAL A 374 -1.17 14.64 -14.46
N GLN A 375 -1.49 13.52 -15.09
CA GLN A 375 -2.27 13.45 -16.33
C GLN A 375 -3.14 12.20 -16.34
N ILE A 376 -4.20 12.18 -17.17
CA ILE A 376 -5.00 10.97 -17.38
C ILE A 376 -4.09 9.87 -17.94
N GLY A 377 -4.17 8.70 -17.35
CA GLY A 377 -3.43 7.50 -17.71
C GLY A 377 -4.29 6.52 -18.51
N VAL A 378 -4.11 5.24 -18.23
CA VAL A 378 -4.76 4.12 -18.92
C VAL A 378 -5.43 3.17 -17.94
N SER A 379 -6.30 2.30 -18.47
CA SER A 379 -6.90 1.21 -17.68
C SER A 379 -5.86 0.13 -17.34
N ARG A 380 -6.13 -0.64 -16.30
CA ARG A 380 -5.26 -1.78 -15.90
C ARG A 380 -5.24 -2.90 -16.92
N SER A 381 -6.29 -3.03 -17.72
CA SER A 381 -6.42 -4.03 -18.78
C SER A 381 -5.73 -3.68 -20.09
N THR A 382 -5.02 -2.52 -20.15
CA THR A 382 -4.31 -2.13 -21.37
C THR A 382 -3.32 -3.21 -21.83
N PRO A 383 -3.28 -3.54 -23.14
CA PRO A 383 -2.28 -4.44 -23.68
C PRO A 383 -0.85 -3.88 -23.59
N ASP A 384 -0.72 -2.54 -23.52
CA ASP A 384 0.55 -1.82 -23.43
C ASP A 384 1.18 -1.86 -22.02
N TYR A 385 0.52 -2.52 -21.05
CA TYR A 385 0.98 -2.58 -19.65
C TYR A 385 2.46 -2.97 -19.50
N PRO A 386 2.99 -4.03 -20.15
CA PRO A 386 4.41 -4.39 -19.99
C PRO A 386 5.36 -3.31 -20.51
N ALA A 387 5.06 -2.71 -21.65
CA ALA A 387 5.88 -1.65 -22.21
C ALA A 387 5.85 -0.37 -21.36
N LEU A 388 4.69 -0.03 -20.77
CA LEU A 388 4.54 1.09 -19.83
C LEU A 388 5.34 0.88 -18.56
N GLU A 389 5.33 -0.32 -17.97
CA GLU A 389 6.10 -0.63 -16.76
C GLU A 389 7.60 -0.57 -17.02
N VAL A 390 8.07 -1.11 -18.14
CA VAL A 390 9.49 -1.05 -18.54
C VAL A 390 9.89 0.40 -18.79
N MET A 391 9.14 1.15 -19.57
CA MET A 391 9.40 2.57 -19.85
C MET A 391 9.42 3.40 -18.55
N ASN A 392 8.43 3.21 -17.68
CA ASN A 392 8.34 3.96 -16.44
C ASN A 392 9.45 3.60 -15.45
N SER A 393 9.93 2.36 -15.44
CA SER A 393 11.09 1.97 -14.61
C SER A 393 12.27 2.87 -14.86
N GLU A 394 12.60 3.15 -16.13
CA GLU A 394 13.69 4.02 -16.49
C GLU A 394 13.35 5.51 -16.30
N LEU A 395 12.12 5.93 -16.56
CA LEU A 395 11.73 7.34 -16.39
C LEU A 395 11.81 7.79 -14.93
N GLY A 396 11.15 7.06 -14.01
CA GLY A 396 11.06 7.46 -12.61
C GLY A 396 10.68 6.34 -11.63
N GLY A 397 10.62 5.08 -12.09
CA GLY A 397 10.21 3.95 -11.27
C GLY A 397 11.33 3.34 -10.41
N LEU A 398 12.59 3.49 -10.82
CA LEU A 398 13.75 2.99 -10.11
C LEU A 398 14.52 4.09 -9.39
N PHE A 399 15.32 3.70 -8.41
CA PHE A 399 16.26 4.62 -7.78
C PHE A 399 17.25 5.22 -8.79
N SER A 400 17.75 4.41 -9.72
CA SER A 400 18.64 4.81 -10.81
C SER A 400 17.91 5.41 -12.02
N SER A 401 16.61 5.68 -11.91
CA SER A 401 15.83 6.28 -12.99
C SER A 401 16.27 7.68 -13.37
N ARG A 402 15.99 8.09 -14.60
CA ARG A 402 16.43 9.38 -15.16
C ARG A 402 16.01 10.56 -14.29
N ILE A 403 14.74 10.61 -13.84
CA ILE A 403 14.22 11.68 -12.97
C ILE A 403 14.96 11.72 -11.62
N ASN A 404 15.13 10.56 -10.97
CA ASN A 404 15.78 10.53 -9.67
C ASN A 404 17.27 10.87 -9.75
N MET A 405 17.98 10.32 -10.73
CA MET A 405 19.41 10.62 -10.94
C MET A 405 19.62 12.10 -11.24
N ASN A 406 18.82 12.69 -12.13
CA ASN A 406 18.90 14.11 -12.45
C ASN A 406 18.62 14.98 -11.21
N LEU A 407 17.48 14.82 -10.56
CA LEU A 407 17.06 15.72 -9.48
C LEU A 407 17.82 15.51 -8.17
N ARG A 408 18.18 14.27 -7.84
CA ARG A 408 18.85 13.94 -6.58
C ARG A 408 20.37 13.98 -6.72
N GLU A 409 20.93 13.20 -7.63
CA GLU A 409 22.37 12.97 -7.70
C GLU A 409 23.10 14.12 -8.44
N GLU A 410 22.56 14.58 -9.57
CA GLU A 410 23.20 15.65 -10.34
C GLU A 410 22.96 17.03 -9.73
N HIS A 411 21.72 17.31 -9.28
CA HIS A 411 21.34 18.65 -8.84
C HIS A 411 21.14 18.82 -7.34
N GLY A 412 20.93 17.77 -6.55
CA GLY A 412 20.68 17.87 -5.11
C GLY A 412 19.39 18.61 -4.74
N TYR A 413 18.37 18.59 -5.61
CA TYR A 413 17.11 19.30 -5.42
C TYR A 413 16.13 18.59 -4.52
N THR A 414 16.29 17.27 -4.34
CA THR A 414 15.39 16.39 -3.60
C THR A 414 16.14 15.25 -2.93
N TYR A 415 15.52 14.62 -1.93
CA TYR A 415 15.93 13.31 -1.41
C TYR A 415 15.43 12.14 -2.28
N GLY A 416 14.45 12.39 -3.16
CA GLY A 416 13.93 11.42 -4.10
C GLY A 416 12.74 11.97 -4.87
N ALA A 417 12.70 11.65 -6.16
CA ALA A 417 11.57 11.91 -7.05
C ALA A 417 11.36 10.70 -7.95
N GLY A 418 10.12 10.48 -8.36
CA GLY A 418 9.79 9.33 -9.18
C GLY A 418 8.51 9.51 -9.97
N SER A 419 8.17 8.50 -10.78
CA SER A 419 6.95 8.45 -11.57
C SER A 419 6.25 7.10 -11.43
N ALA A 420 4.93 7.09 -11.61
CA ALA A 420 4.14 5.87 -11.58
C ALA A 420 2.85 6.02 -12.41
N PHE A 421 2.40 4.91 -12.98
CA PHE A 421 1.04 4.76 -13.46
C PHE A 421 0.17 4.20 -12.34
N VAL A 422 -0.89 4.92 -11.99
CA VAL A 422 -1.93 4.44 -11.07
C VAL A 422 -3.06 3.90 -11.91
N TYR A 423 -3.05 2.60 -12.10
CA TYR A 423 -4.04 1.91 -12.90
C TYR A 423 -5.39 1.80 -12.17
N ARG A 424 -6.47 1.84 -12.93
CA ARG A 424 -7.85 1.65 -12.51
C ARG A 424 -8.54 0.69 -13.47
N ARG A 425 -9.74 0.23 -13.17
CA ARG A 425 -10.57 -0.55 -14.08
C ARG A 425 -10.79 0.21 -15.39
N GLU A 426 -11.16 1.48 -15.27
CA GLU A 426 -11.18 2.42 -16.37
C GLU A 426 -9.87 3.22 -16.43
N GLN A 427 -9.84 4.38 -17.05
CA GLN A 427 -8.65 5.19 -17.16
C GLN A 427 -8.18 5.68 -15.78
N GLY A 428 -7.01 5.24 -15.36
CA GLY A 428 -6.32 5.75 -14.19
C GLY A 428 -5.58 7.04 -14.48
N TYR A 429 -4.45 7.26 -13.82
CA TYR A 429 -3.64 8.44 -14.06
C TYR A 429 -2.14 8.11 -13.98
N PHE A 430 -1.34 8.95 -14.63
CA PHE A 430 0.11 8.96 -14.50
C PHE A 430 0.51 10.11 -13.60
N LEU A 431 1.51 9.90 -12.77
CA LEU A 431 2.06 10.94 -11.89
C LEU A 431 3.59 10.95 -11.92
N ILE A 432 4.14 12.16 -11.74
CA ILE A 432 5.55 12.37 -11.41
C ILE A 432 5.60 13.27 -10.17
N GLY A 433 6.49 13.01 -9.21
CA GLY A 433 6.63 13.95 -8.11
C GLY A 433 7.58 13.53 -7.02
N GLY A 434 7.70 14.43 -6.04
CA GLY A 434 8.55 14.29 -4.86
C GLY A 434 8.51 15.54 -3.99
N GLY A 435 9.26 15.51 -2.90
CA GLY A 435 9.51 16.68 -2.05
C GLY A 435 10.73 17.44 -2.58
N ILE A 436 10.53 18.64 -3.11
CA ILE A 436 11.57 19.47 -3.72
C ILE A 436 11.91 20.63 -2.77
N ARG A 437 13.18 21.00 -2.66
CA ARG A 437 13.54 22.23 -1.95
C ARG A 437 12.82 23.44 -2.56
N THR A 438 12.25 24.30 -1.71
CA THR A 438 11.39 25.43 -2.13
C THR A 438 12.12 26.42 -3.04
N ASP A 439 13.41 26.65 -2.80
CA ASP A 439 14.25 27.61 -3.56
C ASP A 439 14.55 27.17 -5.00
N VAL A 440 14.40 25.88 -5.30
CA VAL A 440 14.70 25.28 -6.62
C VAL A 440 13.49 24.57 -7.25
N THR A 441 12.27 24.89 -6.81
CA THR A 441 11.04 24.23 -7.31
C THR A 441 10.89 24.41 -8.83
N GLY A 442 11.08 25.62 -9.35
CA GLY A 442 11.00 25.88 -10.79
C GLY A 442 12.06 25.13 -11.61
N PRO A 443 13.36 25.28 -11.29
CA PRO A 443 14.42 24.49 -11.90
C PRO A 443 14.15 22.98 -11.90
N ALA A 444 13.71 22.40 -10.78
CA ALA A 444 13.41 20.98 -10.69
C ALA A 444 12.26 20.55 -11.62
N VAL A 445 11.19 21.35 -11.70
CA VAL A 445 10.09 21.10 -12.64
C VAL A 445 10.56 21.17 -14.09
N ALA A 446 11.44 22.11 -14.44
CA ALA A 446 12.03 22.19 -15.77
C ALA A 446 12.84 20.93 -16.14
N GLU A 447 13.63 20.41 -15.20
CA GLU A 447 14.39 19.17 -15.39
C GLU A 447 13.45 17.95 -15.52
N ILE A 448 12.36 17.86 -14.74
CA ILE A 448 11.35 16.80 -14.93
C ILE A 448 10.82 16.81 -16.36
N PHE A 449 10.41 17.97 -16.88
CA PHE A 449 9.90 18.07 -18.26
C PHE A 449 10.98 17.75 -19.31
N LYS A 450 12.25 18.02 -19.01
CA LYS A 450 13.38 17.64 -19.87
C LYS A 450 13.50 16.11 -19.96
N GLU A 451 13.44 15.40 -18.83
CA GLU A 451 13.51 13.94 -18.84
C GLU A 451 12.27 13.29 -19.49
N VAL A 452 11.07 13.86 -19.28
CA VAL A 452 9.85 13.42 -19.96
C VAL A 452 10.00 13.58 -21.50
N ARG A 453 10.51 14.72 -21.98
CA ARG A 453 10.78 14.92 -23.43
C ARG A 453 11.84 13.94 -23.93
N ARG A 454 12.94 13.79 -23.21
CA ARG A 454 14.00 12.84 -23.56
C ARG A 454 13.49 11.41 -23.71
N MET A 455 12.58 10.98 -22.81
CA MET A 455 11.98 9.63 -22.88
C MET A 455 11.10 9.46 -24.13
N ARG A 456 10.49 10.52 -24.61
CA ARG A 456 9.65 10.52 -25.83
C ARG A 456 10.42 10.63 -27.13
N GLU A 457 11.61 11.22 -27.11
CA GLU A 457 12.36 11.63 -28.32
C GLU A 457 13.54 10.72 -28.63
N ALA A 458 13.99 9.94 -27.65
CA ALA A 458 15.12 9.04 -27.80
C ALA A 458 14.83 7.66 -27.18
N PRO A 459 15.15 6.57 -27.87
CA PRO A 459 14.99 5.23 -27.33
C PRO A 459 15.87 5.05 -26.08
N MET A 460 15.46 4.13 -25.21
CA MET A 460 16.30 3.66 -24.11
C MET A 460 17.58 3.02 -24.67
N THR A 461 18.71 3.23 -23.99
CA THR A 461 19.93 2.48 -24.30
C THR A 461 19.75 0.99 -24.00
N ALA A 462 20.65 0.16 -24.51
CA ALA A 462 20.60 -1.28 -24.25
C ALA A 462 20.69 -1.60 -22.75
N ASP A 463 21.51 -0.87 -22.01
CA ASP A 463 21.70 -1.07 -20.57
C ASP A 463 20.49 -0.60 -19.77
N GLU A 464 19.91 0.58 -20.07
CA GLU A 464 18.68 1.08 -19.48
C GLU A 464 17.51 0.09 -19.68
N LEU A 465 17.36 -0.41 -20.91
CA LEU A 465 16.31 -1.38 -21.24
C LEU A 465 16.51 -2.70 -20.49
N ALA A 466 17.74 -3.22 -20.46
CA ALA A 466 18.07 -4.47 -19.77
C ALA A 466 17.78 -4.33 -18.25
N LEU A 467 18.24 -3.25 -17.63
CA LEU A 467 18.01 -2.98 -16.22
C LEU A 467 16.51 -2.86 -15.88
N ALA A 468 15.75 -2.12 -16.69
CA ALA A 468 14.32 -1.93 -16.49
C ALA A 468 13.55 -3.27 -16.58
N LYS A 469 13.84 -4.08 -17.62
CA LYS A 469 13.22 -5.40 -17.81
C LYS A 469 13.58 -6.36 -16.69
N ASP A 470 14.86 -6.44 -16.33
CA ASP A 470 15.34 -7.30 -15.25
C ASP A 470 14.73 -6.90 -13.90
N SER A 471 14.68 -5.61 -13.60
CA SER A 471 14.08 -5.12 -12.37
C SER A 471 12.61 -5.49 -12.29
N GLN A 472 11.83 -5.29 -13.35
CA GLN A 472 10.41 -5.64 -13.38
C GLN A 472 10.21 -7.15 -13.25
N ALA A 473 10.90 -7.95 -14.06
CA ALA A 473 10.74 -9.40 -14.03
C ALA A 473 11.17 -10.02 -12.68
N ARG A 474 12.30 -9.57 -12.12
CA ARG A 474 12.85 -10.12 -10.86
C ARG A 474 12.10 -9.63 -9.61
N SER A 475 11.29 -8.58 -9.69
CA SER A 475 10.43 -8.14 -8.59
C SER A 475 9.18 -9.00 -8.45
N LEU A 476 8.72 -9.67 -9.52
CA LEU A 476 7.49 -10.44 -9.53
C LEU A 476 7.42 -11.57 -8.48
N PRO A 477 8.49 -12.35 -8.19
CA PRO A 477 8.45 -13.34 -7.12
C PRO A 477 8.08 -12.76 -5.76
N GLY A 478 8.49 -11.52 -5.47
CA GLY A 478 8.16 -10.82 -4.24
C GLY A 478 6.64 -10.63 -4.04
N MET A 479 5.86 -10.54 -5.12
CA MET A 479 4.39 -10.48 -5.05
C MET A 479 3.76 -11.80 -4.55
N PHE A 480 4.53 -12.87 -4.50
CA PHE A 480 4.10 -14.21 -4.09
C PHE A 480 4.94 -14.75 -2.93
N GLU A 481 5.76 -13.93 -2.28
CA GLU A 481 6.67 -14.39 -1.22
C GLU A 481 5.89 -14.90 -0.02
N THR A 482 4.88 -14.17 0.44
CA THR A 482 4.00 -14.59 1.54
C THR A 482 2.62 -15.02 1.03
N SER A 483 1.90 -15.78 1.85
CA SER A 483 0.51 -16.18 1.56
C SER A 483 -0.41 -14.96 1.38
N ASN A 484 -0.23 -13.90 2.19
CA ASN A 484 -0.97 -12.65 2.06
C ASN A 484 -0.70 -11.94 0.72
N GLU A 485 0.57 -11.83 0.33
CA GLU A 485 0.95 -11.21 -0.94
C GLU A 485 0.42 -12.01 -2.13
N ALA A 486 0.52 -13.35 -2.07
CA ALA A 486 -0.03 -14.23 -3.08
C ALA A 486 -1.56 -14.07 -3.21
N ALA A 487 -2.31 -14.05 -2.10
CA ALA A 487 -3.76 -13.83 -2.14
C ALA A 487 -4.11 -12.47 -2.76
N ARG A 488 -3.41 -11.38 -2.39
CA ARG A 488 -3.60 -10.04 -2.97
C ARG A 488 -3.27 -9.98 -4.45
N ALA A 489 -2.19 -10.62 -4.89
CA ALA A 489 -1.82 -10.67 -6.30
C ALA A 489 -2.90 -11.41 -7.11
N LEU A 490 -3.36 -12.54 -6.62
CA LEU A 490 -4.40 -13.33 -7.27
C LEU A 490 -5.77 -12.61 -7.27
N ALA A 491 -6.07 -11.80 -6.25
CA ALA A 491 -7.28 -10.97 -6.22
C ALA A 491 -7.35 -9.98 -7.40
N GLN A 492 -6.21 -9.53 -7.93
CA GLN A 492 -6.18 -8.67 -9.12
C GLN A 492 -6.70 -9.40 -10.38
N ILE A 493 -6.54 -10.73 -10.45
CA ILE A 493 -7.09 -11.53 -11.55
C ILE A 493 -8.61 -11.38 -11.58
N PHE A 494 -9.27 -11.47 -10.42
CA PHE A 494 -10.70 -11.28 -10.30
C PHE A 494 -11.12 -9.83 -10.56
N LEU A 495 -10.44 -8.87 -9.93
CA LEU A 495 -10.82 -7.45 -10.01
C LEU A 495 -10.72 -6.86 -11.41
N TYR A 496 -9.79 -7.35 -12.24
CA TYR A 496 -9.52 -6.81 -13.58
C TYR A 496 -9.82 -7.80 -14.70
N ASP A 497 -10.54 -8.88 -14.41
CA ASP A 497 -10.93 -9.92 -15.37
C ASP A 497 -9.75 -10.48 -16.16
N PHE A 498 -8.62 -10.71 -15.50
CA PHE A 498 -7.45 -11.30 -16.14
C PHE A 498 -7.60 -12.81 -16.32
N PRO A 499 -6.94 -13.39 -17.33
CA PRO A 499 -6.87 -14.85 -17.44
C PRO A 499 -6.15 -15.43 -16.22
N PRO A 500 -6.51 -16.66 -15.78
CA PRO A 500 -5.91 -17.26 -14.58
C PRO A 500 -4.40 -17.36 -14.61
N ASP A 501 -3.80 -17.49 -15.78
CA ASP A 501 -2.35 -17.61 -16.01
C ASP A 501 -1.65 -16.26 -16.27
N TYR A 502 -2.33 -15.15 -16.01
CA TYR A 502 -1.82 -13.79 -16.25
C TYR A 502 -0.42 -13.57 -15.70
N TYR A 503 -0.20 -13.94 -14.42
CA TYR A 503 1.11 -13.75 -13.78
C TYR A 503 2.15 -14.75 -14.29
N ALA A 504 1.76 -15.95 -14.68
CA ALA A 504 2.68 -16.93 -15.28
C ALA A 504 3.23 -16.44 -16.64
N GLN A 505 2.41 -15.69 -17.39
CA GLN A 505 2.81 -15.12 -18.68
C GLN A 505 3.56 -13.77 -18.56
N LEU A 506 3.34 -13.03 -17.47
CA LEU A 506 3.84 -11.66 -17.33
C LEU A 506 5.37 -11.53 -17.44
N PRO A 507 6.22 -12.43 -16.86
CA PRO A 507 7.67 -12.35 -17.02
C PRO A 507 8.12 -12.39 -18.48
N GLY A 508 7.52 -13.27 -19.27
CA GLY A 508 7.81 -13.37 -20.71
C GLY A 508 7.41 -12.12 -21.47
N ARG A 509 6.24 -11.54 -21.16
CA ARG A 509 5.76 -10.29 -21.77
C ARG A 509 6.65 -9.10 -21.44
N LEU A 510 7.12 -8.98 -20.19
CA LEU A 510 8.06 -7.93 -19.78
C LEU A 510 9.42 -8.08 -20.47
N SER A 511 9.93 -9.31 -20.53
CA SER A 511 11.22 -9.61 -21.17
C SER A 511 11.21 -9.39 -22.70
N ALA A 512 10.04 -9.50 -23.33
CA ALA A 512 9.89 -9.30 -24.77
C ALA A 512 9.87 -7.83 -25.18
N VAL A 513 9.65 -6.88 -24.26
CA VAL A 513 9.58 -5.45 -24.57
C VAL A 513 10.88 -4.97 -25.24
N SER A 514 10.75 -4.32 -26.38
CA SER A 514 11.83 -3.69 -27.12
C SER A 514 11.97 -2.19 -26.77
N ALA A 515 13.15 -1.61 -27.09
CA ALA A 515 13.35 -0.17 -26.92
C ALA A 515 12.39 0.67 -27.79
N ALA A 516 12.02 0.16 -28.98
CA ALA A 516 11.07 0.80 -29.87
C ALA A 516 9.65 0.82 -29.28
N GLU A 517 9.20 -0.28 -28.68
CA GLU A 517 7.89 -0.33 -28.00
C GLU A 517 7.87 0.58 -26.77
N ALA A 518 8.94 0.64 -25.98
CA ALA A 518 9.06 1.56 -24.86
C ALA A 518 9.00 3.04 -25.31
N GLU A 519 9.66 3.39 -26.42
CA GLU A 519 9.59 4.72 -27.01
C GLU A 519 8.18 5.04 -27.57
N GLU A 520 7.55 4.08 -28.24
CA GLU A 520 6.18 4.23 -28.75
C GLU A 520 5.18 4.53 -27.65
N VAL A 521 5.19 3.76 -26.54
CA VAL A 521 4.30 4.02 -25.41
C VAL A 521 4.64 5.33 -24.70
N ALA A 522 5.92 5.74 -24.66
CA ALA A 522 6.30 7.06 -24.15
C ALA A 522 5.69 8.19 -25.00
N LYS A 523 5.77 8.11 -26.33
CA LYS A 523 5.16 9.07 -27.27
C LYS A 523 3.64 9.11 -27.13
N LYS A 524 3.02 7.95 -26.99
CA LYS A 524 1.56 7.80 -26.91
C LYS A 524 0.98 8.29 -25.59
N TYR A 525 1.62 8.01 -24.49
CA TYR A 525 1.04 8.15 -23.15
C TYR A 525 1.64 9.27 -22.30
N LEU A 526 2.86 9.72 -22.53
CA LEU A 526 3.41 10.89 -21.85
C LEU A 526 3.02 12.15 -22.66
N ARG A 527 2.13 12.96 -22.13
CA ARG A 527 1.55 14.14 -22.81
C ARG A 527 1.84 15.42 -22.03
N PRO A 528 3.03 16.02 -22.18
CA PRO A 528 3.45 17.19 -21.41
C PRO A 528 2.49 18.37 -21.49
N ASP A 529 1.83 18.55 -22.62
CA ASP A 529 0.83 19.59 -22.90
C ASP A 529 -0.53 19.38 -22.18
N GLN A 530 -0.72 18.20 -21.60
CA GLN A 530 -1.91 17.85 -20.81
C GLN A 530 -1.60 17.67 -19.32
N MET A 531 -0.33 17.77 -18.90
CA MET A 531 0.06 17.59 -17.51
C MET A 531 -0.36 18.79 -16.65
N ILE A 532 -1.00 18.52 -15.53
CA ILE A 532 -1.32 19.50 -14.50
C ILE A 532 -0.23 19.44 -13.44
N LEU A 533 0.44 20.56 -13.21
CA LEU A 533 1.40 20.70 -12.11
C LEU A 533 0.68 21.13 -10.84
N VAL A 534 0.75 20.35 -9.80
CA VAL A 534 0.24 20.69 -8.45
C VAL A 534 1.42 20.88 -7.51
N CYS A 535 1.47 22.02 -6.82
CA CYS A 535 2.49 22.37 -5.85
C CYS A 535 1.86 22.73 -4.51
N VAL A 536 2.31 22.13 -3.43
CA VAL A 536 1.97 22.51 -2.05
C VAL A 536 3.22 23.06 -1.38
N GLY A 537 3.31 24.37 -1.21
CA GLY A 537 4.53 25.03 -0.73
C GLY A 537 4.36 26.53 -0.48
N ASP A 538 5.45 27.21 -0.18
CA ASP A 538 5.48 28.67 0.04
C ASP A 538 5.24 29.40 -1.29
N ARG A 539 3.99 29.80 -1.50
CA ARG A 539 3.54 30.44 -2.74
C ARG A 539 4.39 31.68 -3.09
N ALA A 540 4.75 32.49 -2.10
CA ALA A 540 5.52 33.70 -2.34
C ALA A 540 6.89 33.41 -2.98
N LYS A 541 7.45 32.23 -2.68
CA LYS A 541 8.75 31.79 -3.21
C LYS A 541 8.62 31.00 -4.51
N ILE A 542 7.60 30.13 -4.64
CA ILE A 542 7.51 29.22 -5.77
C ILE A 542 6.79 29.83 -6.98
N GLN A 543 5.76 30.67 -6.79
CA GLN A 543 5.00 31.24 -7.89
C GLN A 543 5.88 31.98 -8.90
N PRO A 544 6.81 32.88 -8.51
CA PRO A 544 7.69 33.56 -9.47
C PRO A 544 8.65 32.66 -10.24
N GLN A 545 8.95 31.48 -9.68
CA GLN A 545 9.76 30.45 -10.36
C GLN A 545 8.93 29.73 -11.44
N LEU A 546 7.68 29.38 -11.09
CA LEU A 546 6.77 28.62 -11.97
C LEU A 546 6.22 29.47 -13.13
N GLU A 547 6.02 30.77 -12.92
CA GLU A 547 5.62 31.72 -13.98
C GLU A 547 6.62 31.76 -15.15
N LYS A 548 7.92 31.53 -14.87
CA LYS A 548 8.97 31.51 -15.89
C LYS A 548 8.93 30.28 -16.79
N LEU A 549 8.20 29.25 -16.41
CA LEU A 549 8.15 27.95 -17.14
C LEU A 549 7.05 27.92 -18.21
N ASP A 550 6.15 28.90 -18.24
CA ASP A 550 5.03 29.00 -19.18
C ASP A 550 4.20 27.70 -19.31
N LEU A 551 3.87 27.10 -18.16
CA LEU A 551 3.10 25.86 -18.06
C LEU A 551 1.58 26.10 -18.09
N GLY A 552 1.12 27.24 -18.55
CA GLY A 552 -0.29 27.63 -18.60
C GLY A 552 -0.77 28.41 -17.37
N ALA A 553 -2.09 28.52 -17.22
CA ALA A 553 -2.71 29.35 -16.17
C ALA A 553 -2.37 28.84 -14.76
N ILE A 554 -2.09 29.76 -13.84
CA ILE A 554 -1.88 29.48 -12.42
C ILE A 554 -3.20 29.64 -11.67
N GLN A 555 -3.62 28.60 -10.96
CA GLN A 555 -4.78 28.58 -10.09
C GLN A 555 -4.36 28.41 -8.63
N ILE A 556 -4.94 29.18 -7.73
CA ILE A 556 -4.74 29.02 -6.30
C ILE A 556 -5.92 28.24 -5.72
N ARG A 557 -5.62 27.17 -5.01
CA ARG A 557 -6.62 26.31 -4.37
C ARG A 557 -6.30 26.10 -2.89
N ASP A 558 -7.31 25.70 -2.13
CA ASP A 558 -7.12 25.23 -0.76
C ASP A 558 -6.74 23.73 -0.71
N ALA A 559 -6.53 23.23 0.51
CA ALA A 559 -6.18 21.82 0.74
C ALA A 559 -7.31 20.82 0.34
N ASP A 560 -8.52 21.29 0.15
CA ASP A 560 -9.69 20.51 -0.31
C ASP A 560 -9.97 20.72 -1.82
N ALA A 561 -8.99 21.26 -2.55
CA ALA A 561 -9.03 21.53 -3.97
C ALA A 561 -10.05 22.61 -4.42
N LYS A 562 -10.63 23.39 -3.51
CA LYS A 562 -11.54 24.49 -3.85
C LYS A 562 -10.73 25.68 -4.38
N ILE A 563 -11.24 26.33 -5.45
CA ILE A 563 -10.59 27.52 -6.01
C ILE A 563 -10.73 28.68 -5.03
N ILE A 564 -9.61 29.30 -4.69
CA ILE A 564 -9.56 30.50 -3.85
C ILE A 564 -9.42 31.75 -4.73
N LYS A 565 -8.65 31.64 -5.83
CA LYS A 565 -8.39 32.73 -6.76
C LYS A 565 -7.99 32.20 -8.14
#